data_8adf7410fe4ea9e8cb8e4908d2589bcf
#
_entry.id   8adf7410fe4ea9e8cb8e4908d2589bcf
#
_cell.length_a   1.000
_cell.length_b   1.000
_cell.length_c   1.000
_cell.angle_alpha   90.00
_cell.angle_beta   90.00
_cell.angle_gamma   90.00
#
_symmetry.space_group_name_H-M   'P 1'
#
loop_
_entity.id
_entity.type
_entity.pdbx_description
1 polymer ?
#
loop_
_entity_poly.entity_id
_entity_poly.type
_entity_poly.pdbx_seq_one_letter_code
_entity_poly.pdbx_strand_id
1 'polypeptide(L)'
;VIILFEGFRGTYRGKLINKVISALDPRGFRVYSASKTTERQKMSPFFTQFWKELPPMGGISIHHRAWYFLRNEHDVGDPDEAAEWYNVPFHEINDFERTLYLGGYRIIKLFTHISQKQQEKNIAKDKDSLGSRLGKALTPGWVFEGVDYKAYRNVYEKMLTETNTVYAPWHVIPMEDVRTGILETMDVLI
;
A
#
# COMPACT_ATOMS: atom_id res chain seq x y z
N VAL A 1 -1.55 -11.80 -11.78
CA VAL A 1 -0.59 -11.33 -10.78
C VAL A 1 -1.21 -10.18 -9.99
N ILE A 2 -0.98 -10.15 -8.67
CA ILE A 2 -1.41 -9.07 -7.78
C ILE A 2 -0.16 -8.47 -7.17
N ILE A 3 0.08 -7.18 -7.36
CA ILE A 3 1.24 -6.47 -6.82
C ILE A 3 0.76 -5.45 -5.80
N LEU A 4 1.20 -5.59 -4.55
CA LEU A 4 0.85 -4.70 -3.44
C LEU A 4 2.01 -3.76 -3.12
N PHE A 5 1.72 -2.48 -3.02
CA PHE A 5 2.66 -1.45 -2.57
C PHE A 5 2.20 -0.86 -1.25
N GLU A 6 2.83 -1.28 -0.17
CA GLU A 6 2.59 -0.81 1.18
C GLU A 6 3.82 -0.11 1.78
N GLY A 7 3.71 0.42 2.99
CA GLY A 7 4.82 1.00 3.74
C GLY A 7 4.63 2.46 4.11
N PHE A 8 5.72 3.07 4.57
CA PHE A 8 5.71 4.41 5.16
C PHE A 8 5.23 5.50 4.19
N ARG A 9 4.61 6.54 4.75
CA ARG A 9 4.34 7.78 4.01
C ARG A 9 5.65 8.48 3.69
N GLY A 10 5.69 9.28 2.63
CA GLY A 10 6.89 10.00 2.21
C GLY A 10 7.95 9.15 1.50
N THR A 11 7.68 7.89 1.17
CA THR A 11 8.59 7.01 0.42
C THR A 11 8.59 7.25 -1.09
N TYR A 12 7.79 8.21 -1.58
CA TYR A 12 7.59 8.43 -3.02
C TYR A 12 7.12 7.19 -3.79
N ARG A 13 6.35 6.34 -3.13
CA ARG A 13 5.73 5.11 -3.68
C ARG A 13 5.06 5.33 -5.04
N GLY A 14 4.39 6.48 -5.23
CA GLY A 14 3.80 6.85 -6.51
C GLY A 14 4.80 6.92 -7.67
N LYS A 15 6.04 7.39 -7.41
CA LYS A 15 7.11 7.39 -8.43
C LYS A 15 7.54 5.98 -8.79
N LEU A 16 7.60 5.10 -7.78
CA LEU A 16 7.92 3.69 -7.95
C LEU A 16 6.87 3.00 -8.81
N ILE A 17 5.58 3.15 -8.46
CA ILE A 17 4.46 2.60 -9.23
C ILE A 17 4.47 3.13 -10.66
N ASN A 18 4.65 4.44 -10.85
CA ASN A 18 4.73 5.04 -12.20
C ASN A 18 5.85 4.42 -13.04
N LYS A 19 6.99 4.09 -12.41
CA LYS A 19 8.09 3.43 -13.13
C LYS A 19 7.74 2.01 -13.52
N VAL A 20 7.09 1.26 -12.63
CA VAL A 20 6.62 -0.11 -12.92
C VAL A 20 5.61 -0.09 -14.07
N ILE A 21 4.57 0.73 -13.98
CA ILE A 21 3.52 0.76 -15.02
C ILE A 21 4.04 1.26 -16.37
N SER A 22 5.08 2.11 -16.40
CA SER A 22 5.69 2.57 -17.65
C SER A 22 6.40 1.48 -18.44
N ALA A 23 6.69 0.32 -17.81
CA ALA A 23 7.30 -0.84 -18.44
C ALA A 23 6.27 -1.91 -18.87
N LEU A 24 4.98 -1.71 -18.56
CA LEU A 24 3.91 -2.66 -18.82
C LEU A 24 3.01 -2.21 -19.98
N ASP A 25 2.40 -3.18 -20.68
CA ASP A 25 1.35 -2.89 -21.67
C ASP A 25 0.08 -2.39 -20.93
N PRO A 26 -0.42 -1.18 -21.27
CA PRO A 26 -1.60 -0.59 -20.60
C PRO A 26 -2.87 -1.46 -20.65
N ARG A 27 -2.96 -2.37 -21.58
CA ARG A 27 -4.10 -3.29 -21.75
C ARG A 27 -4.05 -4.47 -20.75
N GLY A 28 -2.85 -4.78 -20.22
CA GLY A 28 -2.60 -5.95 -19.39
C GLY A 28 -2.71 -5.71 -17.88
N PHE A 29 -2.88 -4.46 -17.43
CA PHE A 29 -2.93 -4.15 -16.01
C PHE A 29 -4.01 -3.13 -15.62
N ARG A 30 -4.33 -3.11 -14.34
CA ARG A 30 -5.15 -2.07 -13.69
C ARG A 30 -4.48 -1.63 -12.40
N VAL A 31 -4.61 -0.34 -12.07
CA VAL A 31 -4.11 0.25 -10.82
C VAL A 31 -5.28 0.62 -9.93
N TYR A 32 -5.21 0.17 -8.68
CA TYR A 32 -6.17 0.48 -7.63
C TYR A 32 -5.49 1.21 -6.47
N SER A 33 -6.23 2.02 -5.77
CA SER A 33 -5.76 2.69 -4.56
C SER A 33 -6.86 2.68 -3.51
N ALA A 34 -6.64 1.98 -2.42
CA ALA A 34 -7.56 2.04 -1.30
C ALA A 34 -7.61 3.48 -0.74
N SER A 35 -8.81 3.97 -0.53
CA SER A 35 -9.13 5.26 0.08
C SER A 35 -10.05 5.03 1.28
N LYS A 36 -10.42 6.11 1.97
CA LYS A 36 -11.45 6.03 3.03
C LYS A 36 -12.68 5.31 2.48
N THR A 37 -13.14 4.32 3.23
CA THR A 37 -14.27 3.47 2.84
C THR A 37 -15.58 4.25 2.93
N THR A 38 -16.41 4.13 1.92
CA THR A 38 -17.76 4.70 1.94
C THR A 38 -18.69 3.89 2.84
N GLU A 39 -19.75 4.51 3.36
CA GLU A 39 -20.75 3.81 4.17
C GLU A 39 -21.34 2.60 3.45
N ARG A 40 -21.54 2.69 2.14
CA ARG A 40 -22.00 1.55 1.34
C ARG A 40 -21.02 0.38 1.33
N GLN A 41 -19.72 0.64 1.32
CA GLN A 41 -18.70 -0.42 1.38
C GLN A 41 -18.69 -1.09 2.74
N LYS A 42 -18.91 -0.34 3.84
CA LYS A 42 -19.00 -0.89 5.19
C LYS A 42 -20.20 -1.83 5.40
N MET A 43 -21.21 -1.76 4.54
CA MET A 43 -22.35 -2.71 4.54
C MET A 43 -22.02 -4.08 3.95
N SER A 44 -20.79 -4.31 3.50
CA SER A 44 -20.31 -5.57 2.92
C SER A 44 -19.11 -6.09 3.72
N PRO A 45 -18.82 -7.39 3.71
CA PRO A 45 -17.59 -7.91 4.31
C PRO A 45 -16.34 -7.21 3.79
N PHE A 46 -15.32 -7.06 4.64
CA PHE A 46 -14.09 -6.30 4.38
C PHE A 46 -13.45 -6.62 3.02
N PHE A 47 -13.31 -7.90 2.70
CA PHE A 47 -12.64 -8.33 1.47
C PHE A 47 -13.47 -8.16 0.19
N THR A 48 -14.77 -7.83 0.29
CA THR A 48 -15.68 -7.75 -0.88
C THR A 48 -15.17 -6.80 -1.96
N GLN A 49 -14.60 -5.65 -1.58
CA GLN A 49 -14.05 -4.70 -2.53
C GLN A 49 -12.84 -5.26 -3.26
N PHE A 50 -11.96 -5.97 -2.58
CA PHE A 50 -10.74 -6.53 -3.15
C PHE A 50 -11.02 -7.71 -4.08
N TRP A 51 -12.08 -8.51 -3.81
CA TRP A 51 -12.54 -9.52 -4.77
C TRP A 51 -12.94 -8.92 -6.12
N LYS A 52 -13.51 -7.69 -6.13
CA LYS A 52 -13.90 -6.99 -7.35
C LYS A 52 -12.71 -6.39 -8.12
N GLU A 53 -11.57 -6.24 -7.46
CA GLU A 53 -10.35 -5.66 -8.00
C GLU A 53 -9.38 -6.74 -8.53
N LEU A 54 -9.74 -8.01 -8.43
CA LEU A 54 -8.91 -9.09 -8.95
C LEU A 54 -8.80 -9.00 -10.48
N PRO A 55 -7.59 -9.22 -11.04
CA PRO A 55 -7.42 -9.25 -12.47
C PRO A 55 -7.96 -10.57 -13.05
N PRO A 56 -8.35 -10.62 -14.32
CA PRO A 56 -8.56 -11.89 -15.01
C PRO A 56 -7.26 -12.70 -15.03
N MET A 57 -7.36 -14.01 -15.25
CA MET A 57 -6.17 -14.86 -15.39
C MET A 57 -5.28 -14.36 -16.53
N GLY A 58 -3.98 -14.23 -16.26
CA GLY A 58 -3.02 -13.61 -17.18
C GLY A 58 -2.90 -12.08 -17.04
N GLY A 59 -3.82 -11.42 -16.33
CA GLY A 59 -3.77 -9.98 -16.08
C GLY A 59 -2.99 -9.62 -14.81
N ILE A 60 -2.79 -8.30 -14.60
CA ILE A 60 -2.07 -7.74 -13.47
C ILE A 60 -2.97 -6.72 -12.77
N SER A 61 -3.09 -6.81 -11.43
CA SER A 61 -3.57 -5.71 -10.61
C SER A 61 -2.44 -5.15 -9.76
N ILE A 62 -2.35 -3.82 -9.72
CA ILE A 62 -1.37 -3.08 -8.93
C ILE A 62 -2.12 -2.26 -7.89
N HIS A 63 -1.85 -2.51 -6.63
CA HIS A 63 -2.52 -1.85 -5.53
C HIS A 63 -1.58 -0.86 -4.84
N HIS A 64 -1.87 0.42 -4.98
CA HIS A 64 -1.29 1.48 -4.17
C HIS A 64 -2.12 1.62 -2.90
N ARG A 65 -1.70 0.97 -1.83
CA ARG A 65 -2.50 0.68 -0.65
C ARG A 65 -3.60 -0.35 -0.94
N ALA A 66 -3.65 -1.39 -0.14
CA ALA A 66 -4.61 -2.47 -0.26
C ALA A 66 -5.29 -2.75 1.07
N TRP A 67 -5.61 -3.99 1.33
CA TRP A 67 -6.21 -4.45 2.58
C TRP A 67 -5.35 -4.18 3.81
N TYR A 68 -4.04 -4.24 3.70
CA TYR A 68 -3.11 -3.90 4.78
C TYR A 68 -3.21 -2.45 5.21
N PHE A 69 -3.32 -1.52 4.25
CA PHE A 69 -3.49 -0.11 4.55
C PHE A 69 -4.75 0.14 5.38
N LEU A 70 -5.90 -0.37 4.94
CA LEU A 70 -7.16 -0.17 5.64
C LEU A 70 -7.16 -0.80 7.04
N ARG A 71 -6.61 -2.03 7.14
CA ARG A 71 -6.47 -2.70 8.43
C ARG A 71 -5.55 -1.94 9.38
N ASN A 72 -4.42 -1.43 8.90
CA ASN A 72 -3.46 -0.70 9.72
C ASN A 72 -3.97 0.68 10.15
N GLU A 73 -4.82 1.33 9.35
CA GLU A 73 -5.50 2.56 9.74
C GLU A 73 -6.42 2.36 10.97
N HIS A 74 -6.91 1.15 11.22
CA HIS A 74 -7.61 0.82 12.46
C HIS A 74 -6.72 0.99 13.69
N ASP A 75 -5.45 0.59 13.62
CA ASP A 75 -4.52 0.60 14.77
C ASP A 75 -3.87 1.97 15.01
N VAL A 76 -3.75 2.82 13.98
CA VAL A 76 -3.04 4.11 14.06
C VAL A 76 -3.88 5.31 13.62
N GLY A 77 -5.07 5.08 13.10
CA GLY A 77 -6.02 6.13 12.70
C GLY A 77 -6.72 6.79 13.88
N ASP A 78 -7.58 7.76 13.57
CA ASP A 78 -8.45 8.37 14.57
C ASP A 78 -9.43 7.32 15.12
N PRO A 79 -9.51 7.10 16.44
CA PRO A 79 -10.43 6.13 17.04
C PRO A 79 -11.89 6.34 16.62
N ASP A 80 -12.31 7.58 16.38
CA ASP A 80 -13.67 7.91 15.96
C ASP A 80 -13.93 7.59 14.47
N GLU A 81 -12.86 7.53 13.65
CA GLU A 81 -12.91 7.13 12.24
C GLU A 81 -12.54 5.66 12.02
N ALA A 82 -11.92 5.02 13.00
CA ALA A 82 -11.53 3.61 12.95
C ALA A 82 -12.76 2.72 13.11
N ALA A 83 -13.51 2.58 12.02
CA ALA A 83 -14.67 1.70 12.01
C ALA A 83 -14.22 0.29 12.41
N GLU A 84 -14.95 -0.35 13.31
CA GLU A 84 -14.79 -1.76 13.67
C GLU A 84 -14.69 -2.68 12.43
N TRP A 85 -15.25 -2.22 11.32
CA TRP A 85 -15.15 -2.84 10.01
C TRP A 85 -13.68 -3.02 9.51
N TYR A 86 -12.73 -2.18 9.95
CA TYR A 86 -11.31 -2.35 9.65
C TYR A 86 -10.58 -3.31 10.59
N ASN A 87 -11.23 -3.74 11.68
CA ASN A 87 -10.66 -4.62 12.68
C ASN A 87 -10.59 -6.07 12.18
N VAL A 88 -9.78 -6.30 11.17
CA VAL A 88 -9.56 -7.61 10.56
C VAL A 88 -8.27 -8.22 11.09
N PRO A 89 -8.32 -9.39 11.73
CA PRO A 89 -7.12 -10.07 12.20
C PRO A 89 -6.18 -10.44 11.05
N PHE A 90 -4.87 -10.42 11.28
CA PHE A 90 -3.90 -10.76 10.24
C PHE A 90 -4.02 -12.19 9.71
N HIS A 91 -4.50 -13.14 10.52
CA HIS A 91 -4.73 -14.49 10.03
C HIS A 91 -5.84 -14.56 8.97
N GLU A 92 -6.89 -13.73 9.06
CA GLU A 92 -7.92 -13.66 8.02
C GLU A 92 -7.37 -13.09 6.71
N ILE A 93 -6.43 -12.14 6.79
CA ILE A 93 -5.71 -11.65 5.62
C ILE A 93 -4.86 -12.77 5.00
N ASN A 94 -4.17 -13.56 5.83
CA ASN A 94 -3.40 -14.70 5.36
C ASN A 94 -4.31 -15.77 4.70
N ASP A 95 -5.48 -16.02 5.23
CA ASP A 95 -6.45 -16.96 4.64
C ASP A 95 -7.02 -16.42 3.32
N PHE A 96 -7.27 -15.12 3.22
CA PHE A 96 -7.66 -14.46 1.97
C PHE A 96 -6.56 -14.61 0.91
N GLU A 97 -5.32 -14.26 1.23
CA GLU A 97 -4.16 -14.40 0.33
C GLU A 97 -3.92 -15.86 -0.07
N ARG A 98 -4.05 -16.80 0.88
CA ARG A 98 -3.94 -18.24 0.62
C ARG A 98 -5.03 -18.71 -0.34
N THR A 99 -6.26 -18.22 -0.19
CA THR A 99 -7.35 -18.53 -1.12
C THR A 99 -7.04 -18.07 -2.53
N LEU A 100 -6.51 -16.85 -2.68
CA LEU A 100 -6.06 -16.31 -3.96
C LEU A 100 -4.91 -17.15 -4.55
N TYR A 101 -3.91 -17.48 -3.73
CA TYR A 101 -2.79 -18.32 -4.16
C TYR A 101 -3.24 -19.69 -4.67
N LEU A 102 -4.11 -20.38 -3.93
CA LEU A 102 -4.69 -21.65 -4.35
C LEU A 102 -5.58 -21.52 -5.59
N GLY A 103 -6.19 -20.36 -5.81
CA GLY A 103 -6.91 -19.99 -7.02
C GLY A 103 -6.01 -19.64 -8.22
N GLY A 104 -4.68 -19.79 -8.11
CA GLY A 104 -3.72 -19.57 -9.19
C GLY A 104 -3.19 -18.14 -9.32
N TYR A 105 -3.50 -17.25 -8.36
CA TYR A 105 -2.91 -15.91 -8.33
C TYR A 105 -1.50 -15.93 -7.74
N ARG A 106 -0.60 -15.16 -8.30
CA ARG A 106 0.68 -14.83 -7.68
C ARG A 106 0.55 -13.47 -7.01
N ILE A 107 0.88 -13.40 -5.72
CA ILE A 107 0.85 -12.17 -4.92
C ILE A 107 2.28 -11.74 -4.64
N ILE A 108 2.63 -10.50 -5.01
CA ILE A 108 3.93 -9.89 -4.76
C ILE A 108 3.70 -8.71 -3.81
N LYS A 109 4.27 -8.79 -2.61
CA LYS A 109 4.10 -7.78 -1.57
C LYS A 109 5.37 -6.95 -1.44
N LEU A 110 5.29 -5.65 -1.73
CA LEU A 110 6.39 -4.70 -1.69
C LEU A 110 6.15 -3.72 -0.53
N PHE A 111 7.05 -3.72 0.44
CA PHE A 111 7.00 -2.82 1.58
C PHE A 111 8.06 -1.72 1.44
N THR A 112 7.64 -0.49 1.19
CA THR A 112 8.53 0.67 1.04
C THR A 112 8.91 1.23 2.41
N HIS A 113 10.21 1.16 2.73
CA HIS A 113 10.78 1.60 4.01
C HIS A 113 11.68 2.83 3.84
N ILE A 114 11.58 3.76 4.78
CA ILE A 114 12.55 4.86 4.99
C ILE A 114 12.75 5.10 6.47
N SER A 115 13.88 5.73 6.84
CA SER A 115 14.11 6.21 8.20
C SER A 115 13.20 7.39 8.54
N GLN A 116 12.93 7.59 9.83
CA GLN A 116 12.14 8.73 10.32
C GLN A 116 12.70 10.06 9.81
N LYS A 117 14.03 10.24 9.90
CA LYS A 117 14.73 11.44 9.44
C LYS A 117 14.46 11.72 7.94
N GLN A 118 14.52 10.67 7.11
CA GLN A 118 14.25 10.83 5.68
C GLN A 118 12.77 11.10 5.41
N GLN A 119 11.86 10.48 6.15
CA GLN A 119 10.43 10.74 6.07
C GLN A 119 10.12 12.20 6.35
N GLU A 120 10.62 12.74 7.47
CA GLU A 120 10.44 14.16 7.87
C GLU A 120 10.95 15.11 6.78
N LYS A 121 12.14 14.84 6.24
CA LYS A 121 12.74 15.62 5.15
C LYS A 121 11.88 15.59 3.88
N ASN A 122 11.37 14.42 3.50
CA ASN A 122 10.54 14.26 2.32
C ASN A 122 9.20 14.99 2.48
N ILE A 123 8.56 14.87 3.64
CA ILE A 123 7.29 15.55 3.94
C ILE A 123 7.47 17.07 3.95
N ALA A 124 8.55 17.57 4.57
CA ALA A 124 8.85 19.01 4.56
C ALA A 124 9.01 19.53 3.12
N LYS A 125 9.77 18.82 2.29
CA LYS A 125 9.97 19.17 0.87
C LYS A 125 8.65 19.16 0.10
N ASP A 126 7.78 18.20 0.35
CA ASP A 126 6.48 18.12 -0.33
C ASP A 126 5.56 19.26 0.13
N LYS A 127 5.55 19.62 1.41
CA LYS A 127 4.82 20.79 1.93
C LYS A 127 5.27 22.10 1.28
N ASP A 128 6.58 22.30 1.13
CA ASP A 128 7.14 23.48 0.46
C ASP A 128 6.74 23.54 -1.02
N SER A 129 6.76 22.40 -1.71
CA SER A 129 6.34 22.31 -3.12
C SER A 129 4.85 22.59 -3.33
N LEU A 130 4.02 22.32 -2.29
CA LEU A 130 2.58 22.63 -2.27
C LEU A 130 2.26 24.12 -2.15
N GLY A 131 3.24 24.95 -1.87
CA GLY A 131 3.10 26.43 -1.90
C GLY A 131 2.62 26.97 -3.26
N SER A 132 2.81 26.22 -4.34
CA SER A 132 2.23 26.55 -5.64
C SER A 132 0.71 26.25 -5.67
N ARG A 133 -0.07 27.06 -6.39
CA ARG A 133 -1.52 26.85 -6.59
C ARG A 133 -1.83 25.47 -7.14
N LEU A 134 -1.00 24.97 -8.04
CA LEU A 134 -1.16 23.66 -8.67
C LEU A 134 -0.88 22.53 -7.69
N GLY A 135 0.16 22.67 -6.84
CA GLY A 135 0.49 21.67 -5.80
C GLY A 135 -0.66 21.47 -4.83
N LYS A 136 -1.29 22.55 -4.34
CA LYS A 136 -2.45 22.47 -3.45
C LYS A 136 -3.67 21.80 -4.08
N ALA A 137 -3.89 21.98 -5.37
CA ALA A 137 -5.00 21.37 -6.10
C ALA A 137 -4.78 19.87 -6.36
N LEU A 138 -3.54 19.42 -6.48
CA LEU A 138 -3.18 18.05 -6.85
C LEU A 138 -2.86 17.15 -5.66
N THR A 139 -2.61 17.71 -4.47
CA THR A 139 -2.26 16.91 -3.29
C THR A 139 -3.27 17.17 -2.18
N PRO A 140 -4.14 16.20 -1.88
CA PRO A 140 -5.08 16.30 -0.77
C PRO A 140 -4.35 16.54 0.57
N GLY A 141 -4.89 17.45 1.41
CA GLY A 141 -4.30 17.82 2.72
C GLY A 141 -4.03 16.62 3.64
N TRP A 142 -4.90 15.61 3.59
CA TRP A 142 -4.77 14.36 4.37
C TRP A 142 -3.46 13.59 4.13
N VAL A 143 -2.75 13.84 3.03
CA VAL A 143 -1.43 13.22 2.77
C VAL A 143 -0.41 13.56 3.87
N PHE A 144 -0.60 14.67 4.58
CA PHE A 144 0.31 15.16 5.60
C PHE A 144 -0.22 15.01 7.03
N GLU A 145 -1.46 14.57 7.19
CA GLU A 145 -2.10 14.36 8.49
C GLU A 145 -1.74 12.98 9.08
N GLY A 146 -1.62 12.89 10.39
CA GLY A 146 -1.48 11.63 11.12
C GLY A 146 -0.18 10.88 10.86
N VAL A 147 0.96 11.56 10.67
CA VAL A 147 2.25 10.91 10.43
C VAL A 147 2.99 10.72 11.77
N ASP A 148 2.55 9.79 12.60
CA ASP A 148 3.35 9.28 13.70
C ASP A 148 4.19 8.08 13.24
N TYR A 149 5.48 8.33 12.97
CA TYR A 149 6.40 7.30 12.51
C TYR A 149 6.50 6.11 13.47
N LYS A 150 6.51 6.37 14.79
CA LYS A 150 6.68 5.30 15.78
C LYS A 150 5.43 4.42 15.88
N ALA A 151 4.25 5.02 15.85
CA ALA A 151 2.99 4.28 15.86
C ALA A 151 2.90 3.37 14.62
N TYR A 152 3.12 3.94 13.43
CA TYR A 152 3.14 3.15 12.18
C TYR A 152 4.23 2.08 12.15
N ARG A 153 5.41 2.36 12.70
CA ARG A 153 6.48 1.38 12.79
C ARG A 153 6.06 0.13 13.55
N ASN A 154 5.46 0.30 14.73
CA ASN A 154 5.01 -0.82 15.56
C ASN A 154 3.96 -1.67 14.82
N VAL A 155 3.01 -1.03 14.16
CA VAL A 155 1.97 -1.73 13.38
C VAL A 155 2.57 -2.44 12.17
N TYR A 156 3.51 -1.82 11.47
CA TYR A 156 4.18 -2.44 10.32
C TYR A 156 5.08 -3.61 10.73
N GLU A 157 5.82 -3.51 11.85
CA GLU A 157 6.61 -4.62 12.38
C GLU A 157 5.72 -5.84 12.68
N LYS A 158 4.58 -5.60 13.32
CA LYS A 158 3.58 -6.66 13.57
C LYS A 158 3.03 -7.23 12.25
N MET A 159 2.59 -6.37 11.33
CA MET A 159 2.08 -6.77 10.02
C MET A 159 3.09 -7.64 9.26
N LEU A 160 4.33 -7.17 9.14
CA LEU A 160 5.38 -7.90 8.43
C LEU A 160 5.66 -9.27 9.07
N THR A 161 5.68 -9.33 10.40
CA THR A 161 5.95 -10.57 11.13
C THR A 161 4.80 -11.58 10.98
N GLU A 162 3.56 -11.14 11.13
CA GLU A 162 2.39 -12.04 11.14
C GLU A 162 1.91 -12.43 9.74
N THR A 163 2.29 -11.67 8.71
CA THR A 163 1.80 -11.92 7.34
C THR A 163 2.90 -12.24 6.32
N ASN A 164 4.12 -12.53 6.76
CA ASN A 164 5.19 -13.00 5.87
C ASN A 164 5.06 -14.49 5.60
N THR A 165 4.21 -14.85 4.65
CA THR A 165 3.90 -16.25 4.35
C THR A 165 4.74 -16.78 3.19
N VAL A 166 4.89 -18.10 3.10
CA VAL A 166 5.68 -18.75 2.02
C VAL A 166 5.04 -18.59 0.64
N TYR A 167 3.73 -18.39 0.56
CA TYR A 167 3.00 -18.21 -0.70
C TYR A 167 2.85 -16.74 -1.11
N ALA A 168 3.10 -15.82 -0.18
CA ALA A 168 3.08 -14.36 -0.41
C ALA A 168 4.07 -13.67 0.55
N PRO A 169 5.38 -13.78 0.30
CA PRO A 169 6.39 -13.14 1.14
C PRO A 169 6.43 -11.62 0.94
N TRP A 170 6.87 -10.91 1.97
CA TRP A 170 7.16 -9.49 1.89
C TRP A 170 8.58 -9.24 1.34
N HIS A 171 8.69 -8.31 0.40
CA HIS A 171 9.94 -7.74 -0.07
C HIS A 171 10.06 -6.32 0.47
N VAL A 172 11.04 -6.09 1.34
CA VAL A 172 11.30 -4.75 1.93
C VAL A 172 12.17 -3.96 0.97
N ILE A 173 11.65 -2.86 0.47
CA ILE A 173 12.31 -1.98 -0.50
C ILE A 173 12.81 -0.72 0.21
N PRO A 174 14.14 -0.51 0.33
CA PRO A 174 14.71 0.69 0.92
C PRO A 174 14.47 1.90 0.00
N MET A 175 13.91 2.96 0.56
CA MET A 175 13.54 4.17 -0.17
C MET A 175 14.30 5.43 0.30
N GLU A 176 15.43 5.26 0.96
CA GLU A 176 16.37 6.35 1.26
C GLU A 176 16.84 7.03 -0.01
N ASP A 177 17.17 6.24 -1.02
CA ASP A 177 17.34 6.70 -2.40
C ASP A 177 16.28 6.08 -3.32
N VAL A 178 15.52 6.94 -3.99
CA VAL A 178 14.42 6.51 -4.87
C VAL A 178 14.92 5.69 -6.06
N ARG A 179 16.13 5.96 -6.57
CA ARG A 179 16.69 5.22 -7.71
C ARG A 179 17.03 3.79 -7.32
N THR A 180 17.65 3.60 -6.18
CA THR A 180 17.95 2.28 -5.61
C THR A 180 16.65 1.51 -5.37
N GLY A 181 15.65 2.13 -4.75
CA GLY A 181 14.34 1.49 -4.54
C GLY A 181 13.64 1.07 -5.84
N ILE A 182 13.78 1.84 -6.92
CA ILE A 182 13.28 1.45 -8.25
C ILE A 182 13.99 0.20 -8.76
N LEU A 183 15.32 0.13 -8.68
CA LEU A 183 16.10 -1.01 -9.16
C LEU A 183 15.74 -2.27 -8.39
N GLU A 184 15.74 -2.22 -7.06
CA GLU A 184 15.36 -3.36 -6.22
C GLU A 184 13.92 -3.83 -6.46
N THR A 185 13.01 -2.89 -6.72
CA THR A 185 11.63 -3.27 -7.10
C THR A 185 11.60 -4.02 -8.42
N MET A 186 12.35 -3.56 -9.43
CA MET A 186 12.42 -4.25 -10.72
C MET A 186 13.03 -5.65 -10.58
N ASP A 187 14.07 -5.81 -9.77
CA ASP A 187 14.70 -7.12 -9.51
C ASP A 187 13.73 -8.12 -8.86
N VAL A 188 12.81 -7.64 -8.02
CA VAL A 188 11.75 -8.49 -7.43
C VAL A 188 10.67 -8.87 -8.44
N LEU A 189 10.42 -8.01 -9.44
CA LEU A 189 9.32 -8.21 -10.40
C LEU A 189 9.71 -8.99 -11.65
N ILE A 190 11.01 -9.15 -11.93
CA ILE A 190 11.56 -9.91 -13.07
C ILE A 190 11.92 -11.33 -12.65
#